data_a94fd79c66e1667f4932a273ff0dbb3a
#
_entry.id   a94fd79c66e1667f4932a273ff0dbb3a
#
_cell.length_a   1.000
_cell.length_b   1.000
_cell.length_c   1.000
_cell.angle_alpha   90.00
_cell.angle_beta   90.00
_cell.angle_gamma   90.00
#
_symmetry.space_group_name_H-M   'P 1'
#
loop_
_entity.id
_entity.type
_entity.pdbx_description
1 polymer ?
#
loop_
_entity_poly.entity_id
_entity_poly.type
_entity_poly.pdbx_seq_one_letter_code
_entity_poly.pdbx_strand_id
1 'polypeptide(L)'
;MAERGRLSMPMADYSHRAEVQPLLKQPVFWLLVMCAASFFTFLGGHSLWDVDEPNNAVCAREMLLAGNWWVPMFNGDYRFDKPILIYWLMMPLDALFGVNEWTARLPSALSMTGLVLVIWTMTRRLMAASAPVVRDNTALMAAATFATALHIIVIARAAVPDPLLMLALGIALPALLIAYLEQKRQPSANMPGLLITAYVAIGIGTLAKGPIAGLMPLLIIAAFLTLLGDWKSWRLFHPFKGVAIALAVALPWYIAVGVMTHGVWLEGFIFHHNIDRFTDPLQGHRGFPGLYVISVLLGWFPWTGLLAAMLWFGSWRLKSLRQEPVRLFMLCWIGVYILFFSIAQTQLPNYVLPLFPAAAMLMALGWADASTELRQRALRWLVWTALLLSAGIVVGGGLGLEKQWPGEGYYILAMLPLLLASVWLLWKKSWLQNSNGKAWGDIRLILTAAMAVSMILLAGWSVKGIDHNKISPALASAATAAGFDGNALATFHYFQPSLLFYHGGRLPMLTETEKVGEWLVAGKAVVMPQEALELLPKEIIPYLIVHTRVYGMYARRWLLLLSLQPQEPVSS
;
A
#
# COMPACT_ATOMS: atom_id res chain seq x y z
N MET A 1 -48.31 -64.04 14.60
CA MET A 1 -48.75 -62.86 13.85
C MET A 1 -47.99 -61.67 14.38
N ALA A 2 -47.00 -61.20 13.64
CA ALA A 2 -46.15 -60.08 14.02
C ALA A 2 -46.28 -59.02 12.93
N GLU A 3 -46.97 -57.93 13.26
CA GLU A 3 -47.01 -56.71 12.38
C GLU A 3 -45.73 -55.91 12.55
N ARG A 4 -45.00 -55.82 11.49
CA ARG A 4 -43.84 -54.90 11.36
C ARG A 4 -44.35 -53.50 10.99
N GLY A 5 -44.36 -52.58 11.99
CA GLY A 5 -44.55 -51.18 11.75
C GLY A 5 -43.33 -50.59 10.99
N ARG A 6 -43.52 -50.15 9.75
CA ARG A 6 -42.55 -49.32 9.01
C ARG A 6 -42.65 -47.89 9.54
N LEU A 7 -41.64 -47.46 10.24
CA LEU A 7 -41.37 -46.04 10.52
C LEU A 7 -40.94 -45.38 9.21
N SER A 8 -41.83 -44.64 8.56
CA SER A 8 -41.50 -43.71 7.50
C SER A 8 -40.88 -42.46 8.11
N MET A 9 -39.57 -42.30 7.93
CA MET A 9 -38.93 -41.02 8.19
C MET A 9 -39.46 -39.99 7.20
N PRO A 10 -39.83 -38.77 7.62
CA PRO A 10 -40.15 -37.70 6.70
C PRO A 10 -38.88 -37.32 5.94
N MET A 11 -38.93 -37.38 4.60
CA MET A 11 -37.90 -36.81 3.76
C MET A 11 -37.85 -35.29 4.04
N ALA A 12 -36.70 -34.83 4.57
CA ALA A 12 -36.46 -33.41 4.72
C ALA A 12 -36.49 -32.76 3.34
N ASP A 13 -37.41 -31.86 3.18
CA ASP A 13 -37.58 -31.05 1.97
C ASP A 13 -36.36 -30.08 1.87
N TYR A 14 -35.41 -30.42 1.02
CA TYR A 14 -34.22 -29.61 0.72
C TYR A 14 -34.49 -28.45 -0.26
N SER A 15 -35.72 -27.97 -0.34
CA SER A 15 -36.10 -26.80 -1.13
C SER A 15 -35.87 -25.48 -0.38
N HIS A 16 -34.77 -25.32 0.40
CA HIS A 16 -34.31 -24.00 0.75
C HIS A 16 -33.68 -23.36 -0.50
N ARG A 17 -34.51 -22.81 -1.38
CA ARG A 17 -34.09 -21.74 -2.30
C ARG A 17 -33.45 -20.67 -1.40
N ALA A 18 -32.17 -20.48 -1.55
CA ALA A 18 -31.49 -19.36 -0.92
C ALA A 18 -32.20 -18.09 -1.41
N GLU A 19 -33.04 -17.49 -0.56
CA GLU A 19 -33.66 -16.20 -0.85
C GLU A 19 -32.49 -15.23 -1.14
N VAL A 20 -32.41 -14.76 -2.37
CA VAL A 20 -31.44 -13.76 -2.78
C VAL A 20 -31.78 -12.50 -2.00
N GLN A 21 -31.03 -12.26 -0.92
CA GLN A 21 -31.23 -11.05 -0.12
C GLN A 21 -31.02 -9.82 -1.00
N PRO A 22 -31.85 -8.78 -0.85
CA PRO A 22 -31.66 -7.52 -1.57
C PRO A 22 -30.23 -7.01 -1.44
N LEU A 23 -29.65 -6.48 -2.53
CA LEU A 23 -28.26 -6.06 -2.62
C LEU A 23 -27.83 -5.16 -1.43
N LEU A 24 -28.70 -4.24 -1.03
CA LEU A 24 -28.50 -3.33 0.10
C LEU A 24 -28.39 -4.02 1.48
N LYS A 25 -28.81 -5.28 1.59
CA LYS A 25 -28.68 -6.07 2.83
C LYS A 25 -27.39 -6.89 2.87
N GLN A 26 -26.62 -6.93 1.77
CA GLN A 26 -25.40 -7.73 1.71
C GLN A 26 -24.20 -6.96 2.27
N PRO A 27 -23.46 -7.49 3.25
CA PRO A 27 -22.26 -6.84 3.81
C PRO A 27 -21.20 -6.53 2.76
N VAL A 28 -21.03 -7.38 1.75
CA VAL A 28 -20.07 -7.21 0.65
C VAL A 28 -20.36 -5.95 -0.16
N PHE A 29 -21.63 -5.63 -0.41
CA PHE A 29 -22.01 -4.41 -1.12
C PHE A 29 -21.47 -3.17 -0.39
N TRP A 30 -21.67 -3.08 0.93
CA TRP A 30 -21.20 -1.94 1.71
C TRP A 30 -19.68 -1.88 1.84
N LEU A 31 -19.00 -3.03 1.88
CA LEU A 31 -17.53 -3.07 1.80
C LEU A 31 -17.02 -2.52 0.47
N LEU A 32 -17.67 -2.87 -0.65
CA LEU A 32 -17.32 -2.34 -1.97
C LEU A 32 -17.61 -0.84 -2.10
N VAL A 33 -18.75 -0.37 -1.57
CA VAL A 33 -19.07 1.08 -1.51
C VAL A 33 -18.02 1.84 -0.71
N MET A 34 -17.60 1.29 0.42
CA MET A 34 -16.56 1.88 1.25
C MET A 34 -15.20 1.90 0.54
N CYS A 35 -14.81 0.82 -0.12
CA CYS A 35 -13.59 0.79 -0.94
C CYS A 35 -13.68 1.81 -2.09
N ALA A 36 -14.83 1.89 -2.79
CA ALA A 36 -15.04 2.87 -3.84
C ALA A 36 -14.85 4.31 -3.33
N ALA A 37 -15.45 4.65 -2.19
CA ALA A 37 -15.33 5.97 -1.58
C ALA A 37 -13.90 6.28 -1.12
N SER A 38 -13.19 5.30 -0.53
CA SER A 38 -11.88 5.53 0.09
C SER A 38 -10.72 5.39 -0.89
N PHE A 39 -10.78 4.46 -1.84
CA PHE A 39 -9.64 4.11 -2.69
C PHE A 39 -9.73 4.72 -4.10
N PHE A 40 -10.95 4.90 -4.66
CA PHE A 40 -11.09 5.28 -6.07
C PHE A 40 -11.52 6.73 -6.29
N THR A 41 -12.17 7.38 -5.31
CA THR A 41 -12.63 8.76 -5.48
C THR A 41 -11.45 9.69 -5.75
N PHE A 42 -11.46 10.41 -6.87
CA PHE A 42 -10.38 11.29 -7.33
C PHE A 42 -8.99 10.61 -7.42
N LEU A 43 -8.92 9.33 -7.80
CA LEU A 43 -7.68 8.55 -7.83
C LEU A 43 -6.63 9.16 -8.79
N GLY A 44 -7.05 9.68 -9.94
CA GLY A 44 -6.21 10.43 -10.90
C GLY A 44 -6.31 11.95 -10.77
N GLY A 45 -6.89 12.47 -9.67
CA GLY A 45 -7.21 13.90 -9.54
C GLY A 45 -6.05 14.84 -9.18
N HIS A 46 -4.86 14.31 -8.99
CA HIS A 46 -3.66 15.07 -8.65
C HIS A 46 -2.41 14.40 -9.23
N SER A 47 -1.35 15.17 -9.44
CA SER A 47 -0.09 14.68 -10.00
C SER A 47 0.57 13.61 -9.13
N LEU A 48 1.46 12.81 -9.73
CA LEU A 48 2.19 11.75 -9.04
C LEU A 48 3.11 12.32 -7.94
N TRP A 49 3.26 11.57 -6.85
CA TRP A 49 4.17 11.91 -5.75
C TRP A 49 5.55 11.30 -5.98
N ASP A 50 6.58 12.14 -6.02
CA ASP A 50 7.96 11.65 -6.06
C ASP A 50 8.31 10.90 -4.76
N VAL A 51 9.12 9.88 -4.85
CA VAL A 51 9.91 9.40 -5.98
C VAL A 51 9.29 8.13 -6.61
N ASP A 52 8.54 7.35 -5.81
CA ASP A 52 8.14 5.98 -6.14
C ASP A 52 7.07 5.90 -7.24
N GLU A 53 6.02 6.75 -7.19
CA GLU A 53 4.92 6.67 -8.15
C GLU A 53 5.38 6.92 -9.59
N PRO A 54 6.04 8.06 -9.90
CA PRO A 54 6.48 8.33 -11.26
C PRO A 54 7.55 7.35 -11.73
N ASN A 55 8.40 6.86 -10.83
CA ASN A 55 9.36 5.81 -11.16
C ASN A 55 8.69 4.56 -11.72
N ASN A 56 7.60 4.10 -11.09
CA ASN A 56 6.90 2.91 -11.55
C ASN A 56 6.09 3.20 -12.82
N ALA A 57 5.44 4.36 -12.91
CA ALA A 57 4.65 4.76 -14.07
C ALA A 57 5.51 4.96 -15.34
N VAL A 58 6.68 5.61 -15.20
CA VAL A 58 7.64 5.77 -16.31
C VAL A 58 8.15 4.42 -16.78
N CYS A 59 8.51 3.53 -15.86
CA CYS A 59 8.99 2.20 -16.22
C CYS A 59 7.93 1.43 -17.03
N ALA A 60 6.66 1.43 -16.60
CA ALA A 60 5.57 0.78 -17.33
C ALA A 60 5.36 1.42 -18.72
N ARG A 61 5.41 2.75 -18.82
CA ARG A 61 5.31 3.49 -20.08
C ARG A 61 6.44 3.13 -21.05
N GLU A 62 7.70 3.15 -20.59
CA GLU A 62 8.85 2.84 -21.45
C GLU A 62 8.82 1.40 -21.95
N MET A 63 8.46 0.46 -21.08
CA MET A 63 8.27 -0.94 -21.46
C MET A 63 7.17 -1.11 -22.50
N LEU A 64 6.03 -0.41 -22.31
CA LEU A 64 4.90 -0.45 -23.26
C LEU A 64 5.31 0.10 -24.62
N LEU A 65 5.93 1.29 -24.67
CA LEU A 65 6.34 1.96 -25.89
C LEU A 65 7.41 1.16 -26.67
N ALA A 66 8.30 0.47 -25.94
CA ALA A 66 9.31 -0.41 -26.52
C ALA A 66 8.78 -1.79 -26.92
N GLY A 67 7.51 -2.13 -26.62
CA GLY A 67 6.98 -3.48 -26.79
C GLY A 67 7.68 -4.53 -25.92
N ASN A 68 8.40 -4.10 -24.89
CA ASN A 68 9.21 -4.96 -24.02
C ASN A 68 8.45 -5.33 -22.73
N TRP A 69 7.98 -6.56 -22.64
CA TRP A 69 7.23 -7.07 -21.50
C TRP A 69 8.09 -7.74 -20.43
N TRP A 70 9.42 -7.81 -20.63
CA TRP A 70 10.28 -8.64 -19.80
C TRP A 70 11.28 -7.87 -18.95
N VAL A 71 11.90 -6.83 -19.50
CA VAL A 71 13.00 -6.11 -18.85
C VAL A 71 12.53 -4.72 -18.42
N PRO A 72 12.48 -4.44 -17.10
CA PRO A 72 12.16 -3.12 -16.59
C PRO A 72 13.19 -2.07 -17.03
N MET A 73 12.69 -0.96 -17.61
CA MET A 73 13.50 0.15 -18.12
C MET A 73 13.05 1.46 -17.48
N PHE A 74 14.00 2.37 -17.24
CA PHE A 74 13.73 3.69 -16.71
C PHE A 74 14.72 4.71 -17.27
N ASN A 75 14.22 5.71 -17.96
CA ASN A 75 15.00 6.75 -18.66
C ASN A 75 16.05 6.17 -19.63
N GLY A 76 15.74 5.02 -20.21
CA GLY A 76 16.59 4.30 -21.16
C GLY A 76 17.55 3.29 -20.55
N ASP A 77 17.67 3.20 -19.24
CA ASP A 77 18.53 2.26 -18.53
C ASP A 77 17.74 1.15 -17.84
N TYR A 78 18.41 0.07 -17.44
CA TYR A 78 17.78 -0.99 -16.67
C TYR A 78 17.36 -0.49 -15.29
N ARG A 79 16.12 -0.86 -14.89
CA ARG A 79 15.60 -0.57 -13.57
C ARG A 79 15.64 -1.80 -12.68
N PHE A 80 16.47 -1.77 -11.65
CA PHE A 80 16.72 -2.89 -10.74
C PHE A 80 15.85 -2.91 -9.47
N ASP A 81 15.06 -1.86 -9.19
CA ASP A 81 14.42 -1.66 -7.89
C ASP A 81 13.29 -2.64 -7.58
N LYS A 82 12.50 -3.02 -8.57
CA LYS A 82 11.27 -3.79 -8.37
C LYS A 82 11.12 -4.85 -9.46
N PRO A 83 10.56 -6.04 -9.10
CA PRO A 83 10.15 -7.04 -10.08
C PRO A 83 8.97 -6.58 -10.94
N ILE A 84 8.57 -7.43 -11.86
CA ILE A 84 7.76 -7.11 -13.04
C ILE A 84 6.27 -6.83 -12.78
N LEU A 85 5.67 -7.38 -11.70
CA LEU A 85 4.21 -7.51 -11.59
C LEU A 85 3.47 -6.17 -11.66
N ILE A 86 4.01 -5.12 -11.02
CA ILE A 86 3.36 -3.79 -11.04
C ILE A 86 3.31 -3.23 -12.46
N TYR A 87 4.37 -3.41 -13.25
CA TYR A 87 4.44 -2.94 -14.63
C TYR A 87 3.48 -3.73 -15.55
N TRP A 88 3.42 -5.05 -15.39
CA TRP A 88 2.46 -5.90 -16.14
C TRP A 88 1.01 -5.51 -15.89
N LEU A 89 0.69 -4.96 -14.73
CA LEU A 89 -0.65 -4.49 -14.42
C LEU A 89 -0.92 -3.06 -14.93
N MET A 90 0.12 -2.21 -14.98
CA MET A 90 0.00 -0.84 -15.51
C MET A 90 -0.06 -0.83 -17.05
N MET A 91 0.81 -1.59 -17.72
CA MET A 91 0.95 -1.56 -19.20
C MET A 91 -0.37 -1.79 -19.95
N PRO A 92 -1.22 -2.77 -19.64
CA PRO A 92 -2.51 -2.93 -20.32
C PRO A 92 -3.46 -1.76 -20.08
N LEU A 93 -3.43 -1.16 -18.88
CA LEU A 93 -4.25 0.01 -18.54
C LEU A 93 -3.77 1.23 -19.29
N ASP A 94 -2.45 1.43 -19.38
CA ASP A 94 -1.85 2.51 -20.15
C ASP A 94 -2.13 2.36 -21.65
N ALA A 95 -2.15 1.13 -22.17
CA ALA A 95 -2.50 0.86 -23.56
C ALA A 95 -3.97 1.15 -23.88
N LEU A 96 -4.89 0.90 -22.92
CA LEU A 96 -6.33 1.06 -23.11
C LEU A 96 -6.82 2.49 -22.85
N PHE A 97 -6.26 3.15 -21.83
CA PHE A 97 -6.76 4.43 -21.30
C PHE A 97 -5.75 5.58 -21.39
N GLY A 98 -4.58 5.33 -22.00
CA GLY A 98 -3.46 6.26 -22.02
C GLY A 98 -2.68 6.30 -20.71
N VAL A 99 -1.43 6.74 -20.79
CA VAL A 99 -0.53 6.90 -19.64
C VAL A 99 -0.97 8.11 -18.82
N ASN A 100 -1.44 7.87 -17.59
CA ASN A 100 -1.89 8.92 -16.69
C ASN A 100 -1.84 8.46 -15.21
N GLU A 101 -2.13 9.36 -14.28
CA GLU A 101 -2.07 9.11 -12.85
C GLU A 101 -3.09 8.04 -12.40
N TRP A 102 -4.24 7.98 -13.06
CA TRP A 102 -5.29 7.00 -12.74
C TRP A 102 -4.86 5.58 -13.12
N THR A 103 -4.33 5.38 -14.35
CA THR A 103 -3.84 4.08 -14.82
C THR A 103 -2.69 3.56 -13.96
N ALA A 104 -1.79 4.45 -13.53
CA ALA A 104 -0.68 4.12 -12.64
C ALA A 104 -1.15 3.61 -11.26
N ARG A 105 -2.19 4.22 -10.67
CA ARG A 105 -2.67 3.92 -9.30
C ARG A 105 -3.71 2.80 -9.23
N LEU A 106 -4.41 2.54 -10.33
CA LEU A 106 -5.52 1.58 -10.36
C LEU A 106 -5.15 0.16 -9.90
N PRO A 107 -3.98 -0.42 -10.26
CA PRO A 107 -3.55 -1.72 -9.76
C PRO A 107 -3.51 -1.81 -8.23
N SER A 108 -3.06 -0.75 -7.57
CA SER A 108 -3.00 -0.66 -6.10
C SER A 108 -4.39 -0.62 -5.48
N ALA A 109 -5.30 0.21 -5.99
CA ALA A 109 -6.66 0.34 -5.50
C ALA A 109 -7.46 -0.97 -5.65
N LEU A 110 -7.32 -1.65 -6.79
CA LEU A 110 -7.94 -2.95 -7.04
C LEU A 110 -7.38 -4.03 -6.10
N SER A 111 -6.06 -4.08 -5.91
CA SER A 111 -5.40 -5.03 -5.01
C SER A 111 -5.87 -4.88 -3.57
N MET A 112 -5.99 -3.64 -3.09
CA MET A 112 -6.46 -3.38 -1.73
C MET A 112 -7.95 -3.68 -1.55
N THR A 113 -8.77 -3.44 -2.58
CA THR A 113 -10.18 -3.87 -2.59
C THR A 113 -10.28 -5.39 -2.51
N GLY A 114 -9.49 -6.10 -3.30
CA GLY A 114 -9.38 -7.56 -3.22
C GLY A 114 -8.97 -8.04 -1.83
N LEU A 115 -8.00 -7.36 -1.20
CA LEU A 115 -7.55 -7.71 0.15
C LEU A 115 -8.63 -7.49 1.22
N VAL A 116 -9.45 -6.44 1.11
CA VAL A 116 -10.62 -6.22 2.00
C VAL A 116 -11.57 -7.41 1.93
N LEU A 117 -11.88 -7.91 0.72
CA LEU A 117 -12.74 -9.08 0.50
C LEU A 117 -12.08 -10.37 1.01
N VAL A 118 -10.76 -10.50 0.86
CA VAL A 118 -9.99 -11.64 1.41
C VAL A 118 -10.05 -11.63 2.94
N ILE A 119 -9.82 -10.50 3.60
CA ILE A 119 -9.92 -10.38 5.05
C ILE A 119 -11.32 -10.79 5.53
N TRP A 120 -12.37 -10.30 4.87
CA TRP A 120 -13.75 -10.68 5.20
C TRP A 120 -14.00 -12.19 5.04
N THR A 121 -13.60 -12.78 3.92
CA THR A 121 -13.82 -14.22 3.65
C THR A 121 -12.99 -15.12 4.56
N MET A 122 -11.71 -14.77 4.79
CA MET A 122 -10.81 -15.57 5.62
C MET A 122 -11.20 -15.50 7.10
N THR A 123 -11.60 -14.33 7.60
CA THR A 123 -12.11 -14.19 8.98
C THR A 123 -13.36 -15.04 9.18
N ARG A 124 -14.29 -15.06 8.22
CA ARG A 124 -15.48 -15.96 8.27
C ARG A 124 -15.08 -17.44 8.34
N ARG A 125 -14.08 -17.85 7.56
CA ARG A 125 -13.58 -19.25 7.59
C ARG A 125 -12.92 -19.59 8.93
N LEU A 126 -12.11 -18.69 9.48
CA LEU A 126 -11.47 -18.88 10.78
C LEU A 126 -12.50 -18.98 11.91
N MET A 127 -13.66 -18.36 11.77
CA MET A 127 -14.77 -18.39 12.71
C MET A 127 -15.92 -19.35 12.30
N ALA A 128 -15.65 -20.34 11.48
CA ALA A 128 -16.69 -21.23 10.95
C ALA A 128 -17.50 -21.98 12.04
N ALA A 129 -16.89 -22.22 13.20
CA ALA A 129 -17.54 -22.85 14.36
C ALA A 129 -18.41 -21.89 15.20
N SER A 130 -18.33 -20.58 14.96
CA SER A 130 -19.08 -19.57 15.71
C SER A 130 -20.50 -19.39 15.14
N ALA A 131 -21.41 -18.88 15.98
CA ALA A 131 -22.74 -18.53 15.53
C ALA A 131 -22.69 -17.57 14.31
N PRO A 132 -23.56 -17.74 13.29
CA PRO A 132 -23.46 -16.96 12.04
C PRO A 132 -23.42 -15.44 12.23
N VAL A 133 -24.21 -14.90 13.15
CA VAL A 133 -24.24 -13.46 13.46
C VAL A 133 -22.90 -12.97 14.05
N VAL A 134 -22.29 -13.74 14.96
CA VAL A 134 -20.99 -13.38 15.55
C VAL A 134 -19.89 -13.44 14.50
N ARG A 135 -19.87 -14.53 13.72
CA ARG A 135 -18.94 -14.74 12.63
C ARG A 135 -18.97 -13.59 11.61
N ASP A 136 -20.17 -13.27 11.11
CA ASP A 136 -20.34 -12.29 10.04
C ASP A 136 -20.07 -10.85 10.53
N ASN A 137 -20.45 -10.52 11.76
CA ASN A 137 -20.13 -9.23 12.37
C ASN A 137 -18.62 -9.07 12.63
N THR A 138 -17.94 -10.12 13.07
CA THR A 138 -16.48 -10.10 13.29
C THR A 138 -15.73 -9.93 11.98
N ALA A 139 -16.13 -10.64 10.94
CA ALA A 139 -15.54 -10.53 9.61
C ALA A 139 -15.76 -9.14 9.00
N LEU A 140 -16.97 -8.59 9.14
CA LEU A 140 -17.29 -7.24 8.71
C LEU A 140 -16.47 -6.18 9.48
N MET A 141 -16.28 -6.39 10.78
CA MET A 141 -15.44 -5.51 11.59
C MET A 141 -13.99 -5.51 11.10
N ALA A 142 -13.40 -6.70 10.90
CA ALA A 142 -12.02 -6.82 10.42
C ALA A 142 -11.84 -6.12 9.07
N ALA A 143 -12.72 -6.40 8.11
CA ALA A 143 -12.63 -5.84 6.76
C ALA A 143 -12.88 -4.32 6.73
N ALA A 144 -13.89 -3.82 7.46
CA ALA A 144 -14.25 -2.40 7.49
C ALA A 144 -13.17 -1.55 8.17
N THR A 145 -12.64 -1.99 9.32
CA THR A 145 -11.58 -1.25 10.02
C THR A 145 -10.27 -1.26 9.22
N PHE A 146 -9.96 -2.35 8.53
CA PHE A 146 -8.84 -2.40 7.61
C PHE A 146 -9.01 -1.41 6.45
N ALA A 147 -10.16 -1.43 5.76
CA ALA A 147 -10.42 -0.58 4.59
C ALA A 147 -10.42 0.93 4.90
N THR A 148 -10.66 1.30 6.17
CA THR A 148 -10.73 2.70 6.61
C THR A 148 -9.58 3.13 7.51
N ALA A 149 -8.55 2.30 7.66
CA ALA A 149 -7.30 2.68 8.32
C ALA A 149 -6.50 3.64 7.43
N LEU A 150 -5.96 4.71 8.01
CA LEU A 150 -5.29 5.80 7.29
C LEU A 150 -4.18 5.28 6.36
N HIS A 151 -3.27 4.46 6.87
CA HIS A 151 -2.13 3.97 6.09
C HIS A 151 -2.59 3.07 4.92
N ILE A 152 -3.68 2.34 5.12
CA ILE A 152 -4.29 1.49 4.08
C ILE A 152 -4.89 2.34 2.95
N ILE A 153 -5.59 3.43 3.30
CA ILE A 153 -6.14 4.36 2.29
C ILE A 153 -5.01 5.02 1.51
N VAL A 154 -3.96 5.49 2.18
CA VAL A 154 -2.82 6.12 1.52
C VAL A 154 -2.16 5.16 0.54
N ILE A 155 -1.82 3.92 0.97
CA ILE A 155 -1.12 2.99 0.09
C ILE A 155 -2.00 2.41 -1.03
N ALA A 156 -3.31 2.31 -0.82
CA ALA A 156 -4.27 1.90 -1.84
C ALA A 156 -4.34 2.89 -3.01
N ARG A 157 -3.97 4.14 -2.76
CA ARG A 157 -4.01 5.24 -3.72
C ARG A 157 -2.65 5.60 -4.30
N ALA A 158 -1.62 4.84 -3.98
CA ALA A 158 -0.25 5.06 -4.46
C ALA A 158 0.12 4.05 -5.57
N ALA A 159 0.85 4.50 -6.59
CA ALA A 159 1.32 3.67 -7.69
C ALA A 159 2.58 2.88 -7.29
N VAL A 160 2.44 1.92 -6.37
CA VAL A 160 3.55 1.15 -5.77
C VAL A 160 3.22 -0.34 -5.65
N PRO A 161 4.23 -1.23 -5.57
CA PRO A 161 4.01 -2.68 -5.52
C PRO A 161 3.55 -3.21 -4.15
N ASP A 162 3.58 -2.38 -3.09
CA ASP A 162 3.19 -2.79 -1.73
C ASP A 162 1.78 -3.39 -1.64
N PRO A 163 0.73 -2.80 -2.26
CA PRO A 163 -0.62 -3.38 -2.30
C PRO A 163 -0.68 -4.79 -2.90
N LEU A 164 0.12 -5.05 -3.92
CA LEU A 164 0.20 -6.37 -4.57
C LEU A 164 0.80 -7.42 -3.62
N LEU A 165 1.90 -7.07 -2.94
CA LEU A 165 2.49 -7.92 -1.91
C LEU A 165 1.51 -8.17 -0.76
N MET A 166 0.81 -7.11 -0.30
CA MET A 166 -0.17 -7.21 0.77
C MET A 166 -1.33 -8.13 0.41
N LEU A 167 -1.84 -8.06 -0.82
CA LEU A 167 -2.88 -8.97 -1.30
C LEU A 167 -2.36 -10.41 -1.34
N ALA A 168 -1.18 -10.63 -1.91
CA ALA A 168 -0.57 -11.94 -2.01
C ALA A 168 -0.38 -12.59 -0.62
N LEU A 169 0.22 -11.88 0.33
CA LEU A 169 0.43 -12.37 1.69
C LEU A 169 -0.86 -12.45 2.52
N GLY A 170 -1.81 -11.55 2.27
CA GLY A 170 -3.14 -11.58 2.87
C GLY A 170 -3.98 -12.79 2.43
N ILE A 171 -3.72 -13.34 1.24
CA ILE A 171 -4.25 -14.63 0.79
C ILE A 171 -3.44 -15.77 1.41
N ALA A 172 -2.11 -15.72 1.30
CA ALA A 172 -1.23 -16.84 1.62
C ALA A 172 -1.27 -17.18 3.12
N LEU A 173 -1.07 -16.24 4.01
CA LEU A 173 -0.90 -16.50 5.44
C LEU A 173 -2.18 -17.04 6.11
N PRO A 174 -3.39 -16.48 5.89
CA PRO A 174 -4.61 -17.11 6.41
C PRO A 174 -4.89 -18.48 5.78
N ALA A 175 -4.58 -18.66 4.49
CA ALA A 175 -4.77 -19.96 3.83
C ALA A 175 -3.84 -21.03 4.41
N LEU A 176 -2.57 -20.70 4.71
CA LEU A 176 -1.63 -21.57 5.43
C LEU A 176 -2.17 -21.96 6.81
N LEU A 177 -2.67 -20.99 7.57
CA LEU A 177 -3.23 -21.23 8.90
C LEU A 177 -4.47 -22.13 8.84
N ILE A 178 -5.43 -21.84 7.95
CA ILE A 178 -6.66 -22.63 7.82
C ILE A 178 -6.32 -24.06 7.40
N ALA A 179 -5.44 -24.23 6.41
CA ALA A 179 -5.00 -25.55 5.96
C ALA A 179 -4.32 -26.34 7.09
N TYR A 180 -3.49 -25.68 7.91
CA TYR A 180 -2.88 -26.29 9.10
C TYR A 180 -3.96 -26.77 10.09
N LEU A 181 -4.96 -25.94 10.41
CA LEU A 181 -6.04 -26.29 11.34
C LEU A 181 -6.91 -27.43 10.82
N GLU A 182 -7.23 -27.43 9.51
CA GLU A 182 -8.00 -28.49 8.85
C GLU A 182 -7.21 -29.81 8.86
N GLN A 183 -5.94 -29.79 8.50
CA GLN A 183 -5.08 -30.98 8.53
C GLN A 183 -4.83 -31.55 9.92
N LYS A 184 -4.82 -30.70 10.95
CA LYS A 184 -4.78 -31.15 12.35
C LYS A 184 -6.04 -31.90 12.78
N ARG A 185 -7.21 -31.51 12.24
CA ARG A 185 -8.49 -32.16 12.53
C ARG A 185 -8.69 -33.44 11.71
N GLN A 186 -8.33 -33.39 10.45
CA GLN A 186 -8.49 -34.49 9.49
C GLN A 186 -7.22 -34.62 8.63
N PRO A 187 -6.23 -35.38 9.09
CA PRO A 187 -4.99 -35.58 8.34
C PRO A 187 -5.26 -36.19 6.95
N SER A 188 -4.69 -35.56 5.91
CA SER A 188 -4.75 -36.04 4.54
C SER A 188 -3.33 -36.15 3.96
N ALA A 189 -3.06 -37.22 3.21
CA ALA A 189 -1.80 -37.36 2.46
C ALA A 189 -1.72 -36.40 1.28
N ASN A 190 -2.87 -35.96 0.76
CA ASN A 190 -2.95 -35.02 -0.34
C ASN A 190 -2.78 -33.58 0.15
N MET A 191 -2.10 -32.77 -0.66
CA MET A 191 -1.96 -31.34 -0.40
C MET A 191 -3.29 -30.61 -0.57
N PRO A 192 -3.82 -29.94 0.47
CA PRO A 192 -5.07 -29.19 0.36
C PRO A 192 -5.00 -28.08 -0.68
N GLY A 193 -6.13 -27.79 -1.35
CA GLY A 193 -6.21 -26.70 -2.33
C GLY A 193 -5.86 -25.32 -1.76
N LEU A 194 -6.15 -25.09 -0.47
CA LEU A 194 -5.75 -23.86 0.22
C LEU A 194 -4.22 -23.68 0.29
N LEU A 195 -3.44 -24.77 0.43
CA LEU A 195 -1.97 -24.68 0.39
C LEU A 195 -1.48 -24.36 -1.02
N ILE A 196 -2.11 -24.93 -2.05
CA ILE A 196 -1.79 -24.59 -3.45
C ILE A 196 -2.04 -23.09 -3.67
N THR A 197 -3.20 -22.59 -3.26
CA THR A 197 -3.55 -21.15 -3.34
C THR A 197 -2.52 -20.29 -2.59
N ALA A 198 -2.11 -20.70 -1.39
CA ALA A 198 -1.13 -19.98 -0.60
C ALA A 198 0.24 -19.88 -1.31
N TYR A 199 0.74 -20.97 -1.86
CA TYR A 199 2.04 -20.98 -2.51
C TYR A 199 2.02 -20.30 -3.89
N VAL A 200 0.92 -20.38 -4.63
CA VAL A 200 0.72 -19.56 -5.84
C VAL A 200 0.73 -18.07 -5.47
N ALA A 201 0.03 -17.68 -4.39
CA ALA A 201 0.04 -16.30 -3.93
C ALA A 201 1.44 -15.84 -3.48
N ILE A 202 2.24 -16.69 -2.81
CA ILE A 202 3.64 -16.40 -2.47
C ILE A 202 4.46 -16.17 -3.75
N GLY A 203 4.29 -17.01 -4.78
CA GLY A 203 4.96 -16.82 -6.07
C GLY A 203 4.60 -15.51 -6.75
N ILE A 204 3.32 -15.13 -6.75
CA ILE A 204 2.83 -13.83 -7.25
C ILE A 204 3.42 -12.68 -6.40
N GLY A 205 3.45 -12.81 -5.08
CA GLY A 205 4.09 -11.84 -4.19
C GLY A 205 5.60 -11.67 -4.48
N THR A 206 6.27 -12.75 -4.88
CA THR A 206 7.68 -12.71 -5.30
C THR A 206 7.85 -11.91 -6.60
N LEU A 207 6.93 -12.00 -7.54
CA LEU A 207 6.89 -11.15 -8.74
C LEU A 207 6.51 -9.69 -8.42
N ALA A 208 5.90 -9.41 -7.27
CA ALA A 208 5.56 -8.04 -6.85
C ALA A 208 6.71 -7.33 -6.14
N LYS A 209 7.38 -8.01 -5.19
CA LYS A 209 8.38 -7.35 -4.32
C LYS A 209 9.61 -8.22 -3.99
N GLY A 210 9.78 -9.34 -4.69
CA GLY A 210 10.96 -10.21 -4.57
C GLY A 210 10.90 -11.21 -3.41
N PRO A 211 12.07 -11.70 -2.94
CA PRO A 211 12.18 -12.82 -2.01
C PRO A 211 11.49 -12.65 -0.66
N ILE A 212 11.22 -11.40 -0.24
CA ILE A 212 10.54 -11.09 1.02
C ILE A 212 9.17 -11.77 1.11
N ALA A 213 8.49 -12.00 -0.03
CA ALA A 213 7.20 -12.68 -0.11
C ALA A 213 7.27 -14.15 0.32
N GLY A 214 8.41 -14.82 0.14
CA GLY A 214 8.64 -16.19 0.62
C GLY A 214 9.25 -16.23 2.02
N LEU A 215 10.17 -15.30 2.32
CA LEU A 215 10.88 -15.24 3.59
C LEU A 215 9.93 -14.98 4.76
N MET A 216 9.01 -14.01 4.64
CA MET A 216 8.10 -13.67 5.74
C MET A 216 7.18 -14.81 6.16
N PRO A 217 6.46 -15.52 5.27
CA PRO A 217 5.70 -16.70 5.64
C PRO A 217 6.53 -17.78 6.33
N LEU A 218 7.75 -18.03 5.85
CA LEU A 218 8.67 -18.99 6.47
C LEU A 218 8.98 -18.63 7.93
N LEU A 219 9.38 -17.37 8.18
CA LEU A 219 9.69 -16.88 9.53
C LEU A 219 8.46 -16.90 10.44
N ILE A 220 7.29 -16.54 9.92
CA ILE A 220 6.03 -16.54 10.68
C ILE A 220 5.64 -17.96 11.08
N ILE A 221 5.71 -18.93 10.14
CA ILE A 221 5.43 -20.35 10.44
C ILE A 221 6.44 -20.89 11.44
N ALA A 222 7.72 -20.58 11.28
CA ALA A 222 8.76 -21.00 12.22
C ALA A 222 8.50 -20.46 13.64
N ALA A 223 8.21 -19.16 13.77
CA ALA A 223 7.84 -18.54 15.04
C ALA A 223 6.58 -19.18 15.64
N PHE A 224 5.55 -19.39 14.83
CA PHE A 224 4.29 -20.00 15.25
C PHE A 224 4.50 -21.42 15.80
N LEU A 225 5.19 -22.29 15.05
CA LEU A 225 5.45 -23.68 15.48
C LEU A 225 6.34 -23.75 16.72
N THR A 226 7.31 -22.84 16.84
CA THR A 226 8.18 -22.73 18.03
C THR A 226 7.36 -22.36 19.26
N LEU A 227 6.57 -21.29 19.18
CA LEU A 227 5.78 -20.81 20.31
C LEU A 227 4.64 -21.77 20.66
N LEU A 228 4.07 -22.46 19.66
CA LEU A 228 3.07 -23.51 19.87
C LEU A 228 3.68 -24.77 20.50
N GLY A 229 4.97 -25.03 20.30
CA GLY A 229 5.67 -26.23 20.71
C GLY A 229 5.39 -27.46 19.82
N ASP A 230 5.03 -27.24 18.56
CA ASP A 230 4.56 -28.29 17.64
C ASP A 230 5.37 -28.35 16.33
N TRP A 231 6.68 -28.46 16.46
CA TRP A 231 7.58 -28.52 15.29
C TRP A 231 7.30 -29.69 14.34
N LYS A 232 6.78 -30.82 14.86
CA LYS A 232 6.45 -31.97 14.02
C LYS A 232 5.42 -31.65 12.93
N SER A 233 4.59 -30.63 13.15
CA SER A 233 3.56 -30.18 12.23
C SER A 233 4.08 -29.37 11.04
N TRP A 234 5.37 -29.06 10.92
CA TRP A 234 5.92 -28.41 9.72
C TRP A 234 5.59 -29.16 8.43
N ARG A 235 5.47 -30.49 8.50
CA ARG A 235 5.12 -31.36 7.37
C ARG A 235 3.72 -31.12 6.82
N LEU A 236 2.78 -30.61 7.67
CA LEU A 236 1.42 -30.30 7.25
C LEU A 236 1.35 -29.15 6.26
N PHE A 237 2.38 -28.32 6.19
CA PHE A 237 2.49 -27.24 5.20
C PHE A 237 2.99 -27.73 3.84
N HIS A 238 3.38 -28.99 3.69
CA HIS A 238 3.97 -29.56 2.46
C HIS A 238 5.06 -28.66 1.83
N PRO A 239 6.08 -28.21 2.57
CA PRO A 239 6.97 -27.10 2.17
C PRO A 239 7.70 -27.35 0.85
N PHE A 240 8.17 -28.56 0.58
CA PHE A 240 8.90 -28.87 -0.66
C PHE A 240 8.00 -28.72 -1.89
N LYS A 241 6.77 -29.27 -1.85
CA LYS A 241 5.78 -29.08 -2.92
C LYS A 241 5.38 -27.60 -3.03
N GLY A 242 5.21 -26.95 -1.91
CA GLY A 242 4.85 -25.54 -1.85
C GLY A 242 5.90 -24.62 -2.45
N VAL A 243 7.17 -24.81 -2.07
CA VAL A 243 8.30 -24.06 -2.66
C VAL A 243 8.36 -24.30 -4.16
N ALA A 244 8.21 -25.55 -4.62
CA ALA A 244 8.18 -25.85 -6.05
C ALA A 244 7.07 -25.12 -6.80
N ILE A 245 5.85 -25.00 -6.20
CA ILE A 245 4.74 -24.24 -6.79
C ILE A 245 5.09 -22.75 -6.83
N ALA A 246 5.58 -22.16 -5.73
CA ALA A 246 5.93 -20.75 -5.68
C ALA A 246 7.04 -20.39 -6.69
N LEU A 247 8.04 -21.26 -6.81
CA LEU A 247 9.11 -21.12 -7.80
C LEU A 247 8.59 -21.29 -9.23
N ALA A 248 7.69 -22.25 -9.50
CA ALA A 248 7.09 -22.42 -10.82
C ALA A 248 6.31 -21.17 -11.28
N VAL A 249 5.75 -20.40 -10.34
CA VAL A 249 5.08 -19.11 -10.64
C VAL A 249 6.10 -17.98 -10.85
N ALA A 250 7.12 -17.89 -10.03
CA ALA A 250 8.03 -16.75 -10.03
C ALA A 250 9.21 -16.90 -11.01
N LEU A 251 9.86 -18.07 -11.03
CA LEU A 251 11.10 -18.30 -11.76
C LEU A 251 11.02 -18.05 -13.27
N PRO A 252 9.93 -18.33 -14.00
CA PRO A 252 9.90 -18.08 -15.44
C PRO A 252 10.31 -16.66 -15.82
N TRP A 253 9.82 -15.66 -15.08
CA TRP A 253 10.21 -14.28 -15.32
C TRP A 253 11.65 -13.97 -14.88
N TYR A 254 12.08 -14.45 -13.69
CA TYR A 254 13.45 -14.23 -13.21
C TYR A 254 14.50 -14.86 -14.14
N ILE A 255 14.21 -16.04 -14.69
CA ILE A 255 15.08 -16.68 -15.69
C ILE A 255 15.10 -15.85 -16.98
N ALA A 256 13.92 -15.43 -17.48
CA ALA A 256 13.84 -14.66 -18.70
C ALA A 256 14.62 -13.34 -18.60
N VAL A 257 14.40 -12.54 -17.56
CA VAL A 257 15.13 -11.28 -17.37
C VAL A 257 16.62 -11.51 -17.16
N GLY A 258 17.02 -12.56 -16.45
CA GLY A 258 18.42 -12.93 -16.27
C GLY A 258 19.11 -13.27 -17.59
N VAL A 259 18.47 -14.07 -18.45
CA VAL A 259 19.00 -14.40 -19.79
C VAL A 259 19.07 -13.16 -20.68
N MET A 260 17.99 -12.36 -20.75
CA MET A 260 17.91 -11.16 -21.60
C MET A 260 18.89 -10.06 -21.22
N THR A 261 19.28 -9.99 -19.96
CA THR A 261 20.22 -8.97 -19.44
C THR A 261 21.60 -9.53 -19.10
N HIS A 262 21.91 -10.77 -19.53
CA HIS A 262 23.17 -11.45 -19.20
C HIS A 262 23.49 -11.46 -17.70
N GLY A 263 22.45 -11.56 -16.84
CA GLY A 263 22.58 -11.58 -15.38
C GLY A 263 22.64 -10.23 -14.70
N VAL A 264 22.89 -9.14 -15.42
CA VAL A 264 23.08 -7.79 -14.88
C VAL A 264 21.88 -7.32 -14.05
N TRP A 265 20.65 -7.59 -14.53
CA TRP A 265 19.44 -7.22 -13.79
C TRP A 265 19.33 -7.99 -12.46
N LEU A 266 19.64 -9.28 -12.47
CA LEU A 266 19.57 -10.09 -11.25
C LEU A 266 20.61 -9.67 -10.22
N GLU A 267 21.82 -9.35 -10.66
CA GLU A 267 22.89 -8.84 -9.80
C GLU A 267 22.47 -7.54 -9.10
N GLY A 268 22.01 -6.57 -9.87
CA GLY A 268 21.53 -5.29 -9.35
C GLY A 268 20.36 -5.45 -8.38
N PHE A 269 19.38 -6.31 -8.71
CA PHE A 269 18.22 -6.54 -7.86
C PHE A 269 18.56 -7.29 -6.57
N ILE A 270 19.31 -8.40 -6.65
CA ILE A 270 19.57 -9.25 -5.48
C ILE A 270 20.57 -8.57 -4.53
N PHE A 271 21.70 -8.09 -5.03
CA PHE A 271 22.74 -7.54 -4.18
C PHE A 271 22.45 -6.09 -3.77
N HIS A 272 22.33 -5.15 -4.71
CA HIS A 272 22.18 -3.74 -4.36
C HIS A 272 20.81 -3.39 -3.76
N HIS A 273 19.71 -3.95 -4.30
CA HIS A 273 18.37 -3.56 -3.84
C HIS A 273 17.79 -4.43 -2.72
N ASN A 274 18.36 -5.61 -2.42
CA ASN A 274 17.89 -6.44 -1.32
C ASN A 274 18.94 -6.61 -0.21
N ILE A 275 20.16 -7.05 -0.52
CA ILE A 275 21.18 -7.34 0.50
C ILE A 275 21.75 -6.04 1.08
N ASP A 276 22.30 -5.14 0.24
CA ASP A 276 22.93 -3.91 0.71
C ASP A 276 21.93 -3.03 1.46
N ARG A 277 20.65 -3.01 1.02
CA ARG A 277 19.57 -2.28 1.69
C ARG A 277 19.26 -2.78 3.10
N PHE A 278 19.55 -4.04 3.38
CA PHE A 278 19.39 -4.63 4.71
C PHE A 278 20.61 -4.33 5.61
N THR A 279 21.81 -4.33 5.04
CA THR A 279 23.09 -4.17 5.77
C THR A 279 23.54 -2.73 5.92
N ASP A 280 23.21 -1.85 4.95
CA ASP A 280 23.65 -0.45 4.91
C ASP A 280 22.47 0.53 4.82
N PRO A 281 22.54 1.70 5.45
CA PRO A 281 21.52 2.73 5.35
C PRO A 281 21.59 3.42 3.98
N LEU A 282 20.78 2.95 3.02
CA LEU A 282 20.66 3.59 1.71
C LEU A 282 19.88 4.92 1.82
N GLN A 283 20.37 5.94 1.13
CA GLN A 283 19.72 7.26 1.01
C GLN A 283 19.43 7.98 2.35
N GLY A 284 20.19 7.67 3.42
CA GLY A 284 20.02 8.33 4.71
C GLY A 284 18.79 7.91 5.54
N HIS A 285 18.06 6.87 5.13
CA HIS A 285 16.87 6.38 5.82
C HIS A 285 17.23 5.50 7.04
N ARG A 286 17.86 6.10 8.06
CA ARG A 286 17.99 5.48 9.38
C ARG A 286 16.70 5.68 10.17
N GLY A 287 16.09 4.59 10.62
CA GLY A 287 14.98 4.64 11.55
C GLY A 287 15.43 4.88 12.99
N PHE A 288 14.47 4.98 13.90
CA PHE A 288 14.70 5.06 15.34
C PHE A 288 13.99 3.91 16.06
N PRO A 289 14.44 3.50 17.25
CA PRO A 289 13.77 2.46 18.02
C PRO A 289 12.29 2.76 18.24
N GLY A 290 11.41 1.82 17.87
CA GLY A 290 9.95 2.00 18.01
C GLY A 290 9.26 2.60 16.77
N LEU A 291 9.99 2.97 15.70
CA LEU A 291 9.40 3.52 14.47
C LEU A 291 8.20 2.69 14.00
N TYR A 292 8.32 1.38 13.93
CA TYR A 292 7.26 0.53 13.40
C TYR A 292 6.06 0.38 14.32
N VAL A 293 6.25 0.43 15.64
CA VAL A 293 5.14 0.47 16.59
C VAL A 293 4.34 1.76 16.40
N ILE A 294 5.04 2.90 16.30
CA ILE A 294 4.42 4.19 16.04
C ILE A 294 3.74 4.21 14.67
N SER A 295 4.40 3.70 13.62
CA SER A 295 3.83 3.61 12.27
C SER A 295 2.55 2.79 12.21
N VAL A 296 2.49 1.66 12.94
CA VAL A 296 1.29 0.85 13.04
C VAL A 296 0.19 1.60 13.80
N LEU A 297 0.50 2.20 14.95
CA LEU A 297 -0.49 2.91 15.76
C LEU A 297 -1.06 4.13 15.02
N LEU A 298 -0.23 4.94 14.39
CA LEU A 298 -0.67 6.09 13.58
C LEU A 298 -1.37 5.66 12.30
N GLY A 299 -0.83 4.64 11.63
CA GLY A 299 -1.40 4.11 10.39
C GLY A 299 -2.75 3.42 10.58
N TRP A 300 -3.04 2.91 11.80
CA TRP A 300 -4.32 2.29 12.15
C TRP A 300 -5.44 3.31 12.47
N PHE A 301 -5.12 4.59 12.49
CA PHE A 301 -6.11 5.65 12.72
C PHE A 301 -7.29 5.54 11.73
N PRO A 302 -8.57 5.70 12.17
CA PRO A 302 -9.03 6.15 13.49
C PRO A 302 -9.17 5.02 14.53
N TRP A 303 -8.86 3.76 14.20
CA TRP A 303 -9.07 2.57 15.02
C TRP A 303 -7.96 2.30 16.04
N THR A 304 -6.96 3.18 16.13
CA THR A 304 -5.77 3.05 16.98
C THR A 304 -6.11 2.68 18.42
N GLY A 305 -7.08 3.38 19.04
CA GLY A 305 -7.46 3.12 20.42
C GLY A 305 -8.10 1.76 20.63
N LEU A 306 -8.82 1.25 19.62
CA LEU A 306 -9.42 -0.08 19.70
C LEU A 306 -8.35 -1.16 19.61
N LEU A 307 -7.41 -1.04 18.65
CA LEU A 307 -6.27 -1.96 18.54
C LEU A 307 -5.42 -1.94 19.81
N ALA A 308 -5.06 -0.75 20.28
CA ALA A 308 -4.27 -0.58 21.50
C ALA A 308 -4.98 -1.18 22.73
N ALA A 309 -6.28 -0.96 22.89
CA ALA A 309 -7.05 -1.54 23.98
C ALA A 309 -7.11 -3.07 23.91
N MET A 310 -7.33 -3.65 22.73
CA MET A 310 -7.33 -5.11 22.56
C MET A 310 -5.96 -5.71 22.85
N LEU A 311 -4.87 -5.04 22.48
CA LEU A 311 -3.51 -5.46 22.79
C LEU A 311 -3.16 -5.28 24.27
N TRP A 312 -3.60 -4.19 24.92
CA TRP A 312 -3.25 -3.89 26.31
C TRP A 312 -4.02 -4.72 27.34
N PHE A 313 -5.32 -4.87 27.13
CA PHE A 313 -6.20 -5.57 28.09
C PHE A 313 -6.43 -7.04 27.75
N GLY A 314 -5.94 -7.52 26.60
CA GLY A 314 -6.03 -8.91 26.19
C GLY A 314 -5.20 -9.84 27.09
N SER A 315 -5.59 -11.10 27.19
CA SER A 315 -4.80 -12.12 27.91
C SER A 315 -3.76 -12.73 26.97
N TRP A 316 -2.48 -12.35 27.16
CA TRP A 316 -1.36 -12.76 26.29
C TRP A 316 -0.44 -13.79 26.93
N ARG A 317 -0.93 -14.55 27.94
CA ARG A 317 -0.14 -15.63 28.55
C ARG A 317 0.11 -16.73 27.50
N LEU A 318 1.36 -17.08 27.26
CA LEU A 318 1.74 -18.07 26.24
C LEU A 318 1.00 -19.40 26.43
N LYS A 319 0.77 -19.83 27.67
CA LYS A 319 0.02 -21.05 27.99
C LYS A 319 -1.43 -20.97 27.45
N SER A 320 -2.08 -19.83 27.56
CA SER A 320 -3.42 -19.59 27.02
C SER A 320 -3.39 -19.51 25.50
N LEU A 321 -2.41 -18.78 24.93
CA LEU A 321 -2.25 -18.61 23.48
C LEU A 321 -2.00 -19.93 22.74
N ARG A 322 -1.32 -20.90 23.39
CA ARG A 322 -1.15 -22.24 22.81
C ARG A 322 -2.47 -22.99 22.61
N GLN A 323 -3.52 -22.64 23.33
CA GLN A 323 -4.87 -23.17 23.17
C GLN A 323 -5.67 -22.41 22.10
N GLU A 324 -5.17 -21.25 21.64
CA GLU A 324 -5.80 -20.39 20.67
C GLU A 324 -4.89 -20.15 19.45
N PRO A 325 -4.65 -21.19 18.62
CA PRO A 325 -3.64 -21.15 17.55
C PRO A 325 -3.89 -20.02 16.53
N VAL A 326 -5.14 -19.63 16.31
CA VAL A 326 -5.47 -18.50 15.41
C VAL A 326 -4.88 -17.20 15.95
N ARG A 327 -5.09 -16.89 17.22
CA ARG A 327 -4.54 -15.67 17.84
C ARG A 327 -3.02 -15.70 17.90
N LEU A 328 -2.45 -16.85 18.26
CA LEU A 328 -1.00 -17.03 18.31
C LEU A 328 -0.38 -16.76 16.93
N PHE A 329 -0.98 -17.29 15.87
CA PHE A 329 -0.50 -17.07 14.49
C PHE A 329 -0.55 -15.59 14.09
N MET A 330 -1.64 -14.87 14.41
CA MET A 330 -1.76 -13.43 14.12
C MET A 330 -0.69 -12.62 14.87
N LEU A 331 -0.42 -12.98 16.14
CA LEU A 331 0.66 -12.34 16.91
C LEU A 331 2.05 -12.65 16.35
N CYS A 332 2.30 -13.88 15.89
CA CYS A 332 3.54 -14.23 15.20
C CYS A 332 3.70 -13.41 13.92
N TRP A 333 2.62 -13.26 13.16
CA TRP A 333 2.64 -12.46 11.94
C TRP A 333 3.00 -10.99 12.24
N ILE A 334 2.34 -10.36 13.19
CA ILE A 334 2.62 -8.98 13.61
C ILE A 334 4.06 -8.87 14.17
N GLY A 335 4.42 -9.75 15.10
CA GLY A 335 5.70 -9.71 15.80
C GLY A 335 6.90 -9.91 14.87
N VAL A 336 6.82 -10.88 13.97
CA VAL A 336 7.89 -11.15 13.00
C VAL A 336 8.13 -9.94 12.09
N TYR A 337 7.09 -9.28 11.58
CA TYR A 337 7.24 -8.08 10.76
C TYR A 337 7.92 -6.94 11.53
N ILE A 338 7.43 -6.65 12.73
CA ILE A 338 8.02 -5.58 13.55
C ILE A 338 9.48 -5.89 13.88
N LEU A 339 9.78 -7.10 14.33
CA LEU A 339 11.14 -7.48 14.73
C LEU A 339 12.10 -7.49 13.54
N PHE A 340 11.72 -8.13 12.41
CA PHE A 340 12.57 -8.26 11.24
C PHE A 340 12.98 -6.88 10.70
N PHE A 341 12.00 -6.00 10.48
CA PHE A 341 12.31 -4.67 9.94
C PHE A 341 12.93 -3.72 10.95
N SER A 342 12.74 -3.94 12.27
CA SER A 342 13.46 -3.17 13.30
C SER A 342 14.95 -3.47 13.37
N ILE A 343 15.39 -4.63 12.86
CA ILE A 343 16.81 -5.01 12.77
C ILE A 343 17.44 -4.47 11.49
N ALA A 344 16.67 -4.25 10.44
CA ALA A 344 17.17 -3.72 9.17
C ALA A 344 17.71 -2.30 9.32
N GLN A 345 18.81 -1.97 8.62
CA GLN A 345 19.44 -0.66 8.66
C GLN A 345 18.63 0.41 7.94
N THR A 346 18.06 0.07 6.78
CA THR A 346 17.13 0.95 6.07
C THR A 346 15.71 0.72 6.59
N GLN A 347 15.10 1.75 7.17
CA GLN A 347 13.77 1.66 7.77
C GLN A 347 12.80 2.66 7.13
N LEU A 348 11.74 2.14 6.51
CA LEU A 348 10.63 2.94 5.97
C LEU A 348 9.30 2.53 6.61
N PRO A 349 8.41 3.49 6.92
CA PRO A 349 7.14 3.21 7.59
C PRO A 349 6.25 2.18 6.87
N ASN A 350 6.34 2.08 5.54
CA ASN A 350 5.56 1.17 4.71
C ASN A 350 6.03 -0.30 4.73
N TYR A 351 7.21 -0.60 5.29
CA TYR A 351 7.71 -1.99 5.32
C TYR A 351 6.86 -2.92 6.17
N VAL A 352 6.18 -2.40 7.18
CA VAL A 352 5.32 -3.19 8.07
C VAL A 352 3.86 -3.27 7.61
N LEU A 353 3.48 -2.66 6.49
CA LEU A 353 2.12 -2.72 5.96
C LEU A 353 1.53 -4.13 5.83
N PRO A 354 2.29 -5.17 5.41
CA PRO A 354 1.73 -6.51 5.32
C PRO A 354 1.32 -7.15 6.64
N LEU A 355 1.60 -6.56 7.81
CA LEU A 355 1.06 -7.02 9.09
C LEU A 355 -0.38 -6.54 9.36
N PHE A 356 -0.86 -5.50 8.64
CA PHE A 356 -2.18 -4.89 8.90
C PHE A 356 -3.36 -5.87 8.76
N PRO A 357 -3.39 -6.83 7.81
CA PRO A 357 -4.43 -7.86 7.78
C PRO A 357 -4.51 -8.68 9.07
N ALA A 358 -3.35 -9.07 9.63
CA ALA A 358 -3.30 -9.78 10.91
C ALA A 358 -3.81 -8.92 12.08
N ALA A 359 -3.44 -7.64 12.11
CA ALA A 359 -3.90 -6.70 13.13
C ALA A 359 -5.42 -6.50 13.07
N ALA A 360 -6.00 -6.41 11.85
CA ALA A 360 -7.45 -6.32 11.64
C ALA A 360 -8.19 -7.55 12.18
N MET A 361 -7.72 -8.73 11.78
CA MET A 361 -8.32 -9.99 12.22
C MET A 361 -8.16 -10.19 13.73
N LEU A 362 -6.97 -9.96 14.29
CA LEU A 362 -6.70 -10.09 15.74
C LEU A 362 -7.58 -9.15 16.57
N MET A 363 -7.69 -7.89 16.15
CA MET A 363 -8.54 -6.90 16.82
C MET A 363 -10.02 -7.31 16.78
N ALA A 364 -10.52 -7.79 15.66
CA ALA A 364 -11.92 -8.21 15.51
C ALA A 364 -12.21 -9.48 16.31
N LEU A 365 -11.31 -10.47 16.32
CA LEU A 365 -11.40 -11.67 17.17
C LEU A 365 -11.37 -11.31 18.66
N GLY A 366 -10.45 -10.41 19.06
CA GLY A 366 -10.40 -9.91 20.43
C GLY A 366 -11.70 -9.22 20.86
N TRP A 367 -12.29 -8.44 19.98
CA TRP A 367 -13.59 -7.81 20.22
C TRP A 367 -14.74 -8.81 20.37
N ALA A 368 -14.78 -9.86 19.53
CA ALA A 368 -15.83 -10.88 19.58
C ALA A 368 -15.89 -11.57 20.94
N ASP A 369 -14.73 -11.84 21.55
CA ASP A 369 -14.61 -12.55 22.83
C ASP A 369 -14.51 -11.61 24.04
N ALA A 370 -14.46 -10.29 23.82
CA ALA A 370 -14.31 -9.32 24.89
C ALA A 370 -15.54 -9.29 25.82
N SER A 371 -15.27 -9.21 27.14
CA SER A 371 -16.32 -8.94 28.13
C SER A 371 -16.95 -7.57 27.90
N THR A 372 -18.14 -7.35 28.44
CA THR A 372 -18.83 -6.06 28.39
C THR A 372 -17.96 -4.91 28.92
N GLU A 373 -17.24 -5.14 30.01
CA GLU A 373 -16.32 -4.15 30.60
C GLU A 373 -15.16 -3.84 29.67
N LEU A 374 -14.55 -4.87 29.08
CA LEU A 374 -13.45 -4.67 28.13
C LEU A 374 -13.92 -3.90 26.90
N ARG A 375 -15.10 -4.22 26.35
CA ARG A 375 -15.69 -3.48 25.23
C ARG A 375 -15.90 -2.01 25.57
N GLN A 376 -16.43 -1.71 26.76
CA GLN A 376 -16.62 -0.32 27.20
C GLN A 376 -15.29 0.43 27.34
N ARG A 377 -14.27 -0.20 27.93
CA ARG A 377 -12.91 0.39 28.02
C ARG A 377 -12.34 0.65 26.62
N ALA A 378 -12.44 -0.33 25.73
CA ALA A 378 -11.94 -0.22 24.36
C ALA A 378 -12.66 0.89 23.57
N LEU A 379 -13.98 1.06 23.74
CA LEU A 379 -14.72 2.15 23.12
C LEU A 379 -14.29 3.52 23.66
N ARG A 380 -14.01 3.63 24.95
CA ARG A 380 -13.45 4.87 25.52
C ARG A 380 -12.09 5.20 24.89
N TRP A 381 -11.20 4.22 24.81
CA TRP A 381 -9.90 4.40 24.17
C TRP A 381 -10.04 4.79 22.69
N LEU A 382 -10.95 4.12 21.97
CA LEU A 382 -11.23 4.44 20.56
C LEU A 382 -11.65 5.89 20.39
N VAL A 383 -12.66 6.36 21.14
CA VAL A 383 -13.20 7.71 20.96
C VAL A 383 -12.19 8.78 21.40
N TRP A 384 -11.48 8.56 22.51
CA TRP A 384 -10.45 9.50 22.97
C TRP A 384 -9.24 9.56 22.00
N THR A 385 -8.76 8.42 21.51
CA THR A 385 -7.65 8.43 20.55
C THR A 385 -8.07 8.99 19.20
N ALA A 386 -9.29 8.72 18.73
CA ALA A 386 -9.83 9.32 17.52
C ALA A 386 -9.90 10.85 17.65
N LEU A 387 -10.37 11.38 18.80
CA LEU A 387 -10.39 12.82 19.07
C LEU A 387 -8.98 13.41 19.11
N LEU A 388 -8.09 12.86 19.94
CA LEU A 388 -6.75 13.42 20.14
C LEU A 388 -5.92 13.39 18.86
N LEU A 389 -5.98 12.29 18.10
CA LEU A 389 -5.25 12.17 16.86
C LEU A 389 -5.85 13.07 15.76
N SER A 390 -7.19 13.14 15.62
CA SER A 390 -7.80 14.06 14.65
C SER A 390 -7.53 15.52 14.98
N ALA A 391 -7.58 15.90 16.26
CA ALA A 391 -7.19 17.24 16.70
C ALA A 391 -5.71 17.52 16.41
N GLY A 392 -4.83 16.56 16.72
CA GLY A 392 -3.40 16.66 16.42
C GLY A 392 -3.12 16.78 14.90
N ILE A 393 -3.85 16.04 14.06
CA ILE A 393 -3.74 16.13 12.60
C ILE A 393 -4.23 17.50 12.12
N VAL A 394 -5.38 17.99 12.60
CA VAL A 394 -5.93 19.29 12.17
C VAL A 394 -5.02 20.43 12.61
N VAL A 395 -4.58 20.45 13.85
CA VAL A 395 -3.72 21.53 14.37
C VAL A 395 -2.28 21.39 13.85
N GLY A 396 -1.65 20.24 14.11
CA GLY A 396 -0.25 20.03 13.74
C GLY A 396 -0.04 19.95 12.23
N GLY A 397 -0.97 19.32 11.51
CA GLY A 397 -0.94 19.26 10.04
C GLY A 397 -1.19 20.64 9.43
N GLY A 398 -2.12 21.43 9.98
CA GLY A 398 -2.37 22.81 9.53
C GLY A 398 -1.14 23.70 9.70
N LEU A 399 -0.51 23.67 10.88
CA LEU A 399 0.74 24.41 11.13
C LEU A 399 1.89 23.91 10.24
N GLY A 400 1.96 22.61 9.99
CA GLY A 400 2.96 22.01 9.09
C GLY A 400 2.78 22.46 7.64
N LEU A 401 1.54 22.46 7.14
CA LEU A 401 1.21 22.95 5.80
C LEU A 401 1.50 24.46 5.69
N GLU A 402 1.06 25.26 6.67
CA GLU A 402 1.31 26.72 6.69
C GLU A 402 2.80 27.05 6.67
N LYS A 403 3.61 26.28 7.42
CA LYS A 403 5.07 26.45 7.41
C LYS A 403 5.69 26.08 6.08
N GLN A 404 5.16 25.04 5.42
CA GLN A 404 5.67 24.55 4.15
C GLN A 404 5.17 25.39 2.96
N TRP A 405 3.90 25.79 3.02
CA TRP A 405 3.17 26.57 2.01
C TRP A 405 2.37 27.66 2.70
N PRO A 406 2.94 28.85 2.89
CA PRO A 406 2.28 29.96 3.53
C PRO A 406 0.94 30.29 2.84
N GLY A 407 -0.13 30.40 3.63
CA GLY A 407 -1.48 30.62 3.15
C GLY A 407 -2.27 29.35 2.79
N GLU A 408 -1.70 28.14 2.95
CA GLU A 408 -2.36 26.89 2.56
C GLU A 408 -2.68 25.94 3.73
N GLY A 409 -2.38 26.36 4.96
CA GLY A 409 -2.65 25.57 6.16
C GLY A 409 -4.10 25.11 6.32
N TYR A 410 -5.05 25.86 5.75
CA TYR A 410 -6.49 25.56 5.81
C TYR A 410 -6.90 24.28 5.06
N TYR A 411 -6.10 23.77 4.13
CA TYR A 411 -6.42 22.54 3.43
C TYR A 411 -6.51 21.30 4.34
N ILE A 412 -5.92 21.35 5.54
CA ILE A 412 -6.05 20.27 6.53
C ILE A 412 -7.48 20.13 7.08
N LEU A 413 -8.34 21.13 6.89
CA LEU A 413 -9.74 21.10 7.31
C LEU A 413 -10.56 19.99 6.64
N ALA A 414 -10.03 19.35 5.59
CA ALA A 414 -10.57 18.11 5.06
C ALA A 414 -10.70 16.99 6.12
N MET A 415 -9.90 17.04 7.19
CA MET A 415 -9.97 16.09 8.31
C MET A 415 -11.00 16.49 9.39
N LEU A 416 -11.65 17.64 9.23
CA LEU A 416 -12.64 18.16 10.18
C LEU A 416 -13.85 17.23 10.40
N PRO A 417 -14.42 16.53 9.38
CA PRO A 417 -15.53 15.61 9.60
C PRO A 417 -15.21 14.54 10.65
N LEU A 418 -13.99 14.01 10.66
CA LEU A 418 -13.57 13.00 11.63
C LEU A 418 -13.38 13.59 13.03
N LEU A 419 -12.85 14.79 13.13
CA LEU A 419 -12.75 15.53 14.40
C LEU A 419 -14.16 15.79 14.99
N LEU A 420 -15.08 16.33 14.19
CA LEU A 420 -16.46 16.60 14.60
C LEU A 420 -17.21 15.33 15.01
N ALA A 421 -17.04 14.23 14.28
CA ALA A 421 -17.61 12.93 14.64
C ALA A 421 -17.09 12.46 16.01
N SER A 422 -15.80 12.63 16.28
CA SER A 422 -15.19 12.25 17.56
C SER A 422 -15.69 13.12 18.72
N VAL A 423 -15.82 14.44 18.52
CA VAL A 423 -16.42 15.36 19.49
C VAL A 423 -17.88 15.00 19.77
N TRP A 424 -18.66 14.75 18.72
CA TRP A 424 -20.08 14.37 18.84
C TRP A 424 -20.27 13.07 19.62
N LEU A 425 -19.41 12.05 19.36
CA LEU A 425 -19.42 10.81 20.10
C LEU A 425 -19.13 11.03 21.60
N LEU A 426 -18.20 11.91 21.96
CA LEU A 426 -17.95 12.26 23.36
C LEU A 426 -19.12 12.99 24.01
N TRP A 427 -19.76 13.90 23.30
CA TRP A 427 -20.88 14.67 23.82
C TRP A 427 -22.11 13.80 24.10
N LYS A 428 -22.45 12.88 23.18
CA LYS A 428 -23.67 12.06 23.25
C LYS A 428 -23.67 11.02 24.38
N LYS A 429 -22.53 10.60 24.91
CA LYS A 429 -22.29 9.65 26.03
C LYS A 429 -23.22 8.41 26.14
N SER A 430 -24.30 8.32 25.34
CA SER A 430 -25.29 7.23 25.37
C SER A 430 -24.68 5.85 25.08
N TRP A 431 -23.55 5.82 24.37
CA TRP A 431 -22.79 4.59 24.09
C TRP A 431 -22.06 4.04 25.33
N LEU A 432 -21.83 4.87 26.36
CA LEU A 432 -21.24 4.44 27.65
C LEU A 432 -22.26 3.67 28.52
N GLN A 433 -23.54 3.96 28.35
CA GLN A 433 -24.62 3.37 29.14
C GLN A 433 -25.18 2.10 28.53
N ASN A 434 -25.16 1.98 27.19
CA ASN A 434 -25.69 0.86 26.43
C ASN A 434 -24.55 0.00 25.87
N SER A 435 -24.11 -1.02 26.63
CA SER A 435 -23.12 -2.01 26.19
C SER A 435 -23.64 -2.99 25.13
N ASN A 436 -24.86 -2.81 24.65
CA ASN A 436 -25.50 -3.66 23.65
C ASN A 436 -24.82 -3.44 22.28
N GLY A 437 -24.79 -4.47 21.44
CA GLY A 437 -24.14 -4.47 20.12
C GLY A 437 -24.54 -3.33 19.19
N LYS A 438 -25.67 -2.63 19.45
CA LYS A 438 -26.12 -1.44 18.74
C LYS A 438 -25.18 -0.25 18.89
N ALA A 439 -24.67 0.03 20.11
CA ALA A 439 -23.75 1.16 20.35
C ALA A 439 -22.45 1.02 19.56
N TRP A 440 -21.92 -0.18 19.45
CA TRP A 440 -20.75 -0.48 18.61
C TRP A 440 -21.05 -0.26 17.13
N GLY A 441 -22.22 -0.71 16.66
CA GLY A 441 -22.65 -0.54 15.28
C GLY A 441 -22.71 0.95 14.89
N ASP A 442 -23.27 1.78 15.75
CA ASP A 442 -23.41 3.23 15.55
C ASP A 442 -22.03 3.92 15.52
N ILE A 443 -21.14 3.62 16.49
CA ILE A 443 -19.79 4.22 16.54
C ILE A 443 -18.98 3.84 15.30
N ARG A 444 -19.01 2.56 14.93
CA ARG A 444 -18.32 2.08 13.73
C ARG A 444 -18.81 2.79 12.49
N LEU A 445 -20.12 2.89 12.29
CA LEU A 445 -20.71 3.55 11.13
C LEU A 445 -20.31 5.03 11.06
N ILE A 446 -20.39 5.76 12.18
CA ILE A 446 -20.06 7.18 12.26
C ILE A 446 -18.59 7.42 11.94
N LEU A 447 -17.66 6.68 12.58
CA LEU A 447 -16.24 6.86 12.33
C LEU A 447 -15.84 6.43 10.90
N THR A 448 -16.42 5.34 10.38
CA THR A 448 -16.20 4.90 8.99
C THR A 448 -16.70 5.95 7.99
N ALA A 449 -17.92 6.46 8.18
CA ALA A 449 -18.48 7.50 7.32
C ALA A 449 -17.69 8.81 7.40
N ALA A 450 -17.34 9.24 8.60
CA ALA A 450 -16.53 10.45 8.81
C ALA A 450 -15.15 10.32 8.16
N MET A 451 -14.52 9.15 8.27
CA MET A 451 -13.23 8.88 7.62
C MET A 451 -13.37 8.88 6.09
N ALA A 452 -14.41 8.25 5.55
CA ALA A 452 -14.66 8.25 4.10
C ALA A 452 -14.87 9.68 3.58
N VAL A 453 -15.69 10.49 4.27
CA VAL A 453 -15.91 11.91 3.91
C VAL A 453 -14.62 12.72 4.01
N SER A 454 -13.84 12.53 5.08
CA SER A 454 -12.54 13.21 5.22
C SER A 454 -11.59 12.84 4.08
N MET A 455 -11.57 11.57 3.65
CA MET A 455 -10.71 11.13 2.54
C MET A 455 -11.18 11.65 1.18
N ILE A 456 -12.49 11.75 0.95
CA ILE A 456 -13.06 12.38 -0.25
C ILE A 456 -12.65 13.86 -0.31
N LEU A 457 -12.78 14.59 0.79
CA LEU A 457 -12.37 15.99 0.89
C LEU A 457 -10.85 16.14 0.74
N LEU A 458 -10.08 15.27 1.39
CA LEU A 458 -8.62 15.29 1.27
C LEU A 458 -8.18 15.10 -0.19
N ALA A 459 -8.74 14.11 -0.88
CA ALA A 459 -8.37 13.79 -2.27
C ALA A 459 -8.90 14.80 -3.29
N GLY A 460 -10.16 15.25 -3.14
CA GLY A 460 -10.81 16.10 -4.13
C GLY A 460 -10.56 17.60 -3.93
N TRP A 461 -10.24 18.02 -2.73
CA TRP A 461 -10.03 19.43 -2.38
C TRP A 461 -8.61 19.71 -1.91
N SER A 462 -8.13 19.08 -0.82
CA SER A 462 -6.84 19.42 -0.22
C SER A 462 -5.66 19.06 -1.13
N VAL A 463 -5.53 17.79 -1.49
CA VAL A 463 -4.39 17.33 -2.29
C VAL A 463 -4.41 17.97 -3.67
N LYS A 464 -5.59 18.11 -4.28
CA LYS A 464 -5.75 18.83 -5.55
C LYS A 464 -5.42 20.32 -5.40
N GLY A 465 -5.83 20.93 -4.29
CA GLY A 465 -5.56 22.35 -4.01
C GLY A 465 -4.08 22.66 -3.88
N ILE A 466 -3.31 21.81 -3.19
CA ILE A 466 -1.85 22.00 -3.04
C ILE A 466 -1.03 21.47 -4.21
N ASP A 467 -1.66 20.84 -5.21
CA ASP A 467 -0.96 20.18 -6.34
C ASP A 467 -0.18 21.16 -7.23
N HIS A 468 -0.61 22.42 -7.28
CA HIS A 468 0.11 23.49 -8.00
C HIS A 468 1.52 23.77 -7.44
N ASN A 469 1.80 23.36 -6.19
CA ASN A 469 3.14 23.46 -5.59
C ASN A 469 4.11 22.38 -6.10
N LYS A 470 3.60 21.38 -6.85
CA LYS A 470 4.44 20.39 -7.53
C LYS A 470 4.89 20.96 -8.87
N ILE A 471 6.19 21.15 -8.99
CA ILE A 471 6.80 21.90 -10.09
C ILE A 471 6.92 21.11 -11.40
N SER A 472 6.97 19.78 -11.33
CA SER A 472 7.25 18.93 -12.50
C SER A 472 6.20 19.08 -13.62
N PRO A 473 4.87 19.11 -13.33
CA PRO A 473 3.89 19.39 -14.37
C PRO A 473 4.06 20.78 -15.01
N ALA A 474 4.38 21.79 -14.19
CA ALA A 474 4.57 23.16 -14.68
C ALA A 474 5.83 23.29 -15.55
N LEU A 475 6.94 22.67 -15.12
CA LEU A 475 8.19 22.64 -15.91
C LEU A 475 8.01 21.89 -17.25
N ALA A 476 7.34 20.72 -17.22
CA ALA A 476 7.06 19.96 -18.43
C ALA A 476 6.17 20.75 -19.40
N SER A 477 5.09 21.36 -18.90
CA SER A 477 4.18 22.19 -19.67
C SER A 477 4.89 23.43 -20.28
N ALA A 478 5.77 24.07 -19.51
CA ALA A 478 6.57 25.19 -20.00
C ALA A 478 7.58 24.77 -21.09
N ALA A 479 8.18 23.58 -20.96
CA ALA A 479 9.07 23.02 -21.97
C ALA A 479 8.32 22.74 -23.28
N THR A 480 7.16 22.09 -23.21
CA THR A 480 6.30 21.84 -24.38
C THR A 480 5.83 23.13 -25.01
N ALA A 481 5.37 24.12 -24.23
CA ALA A 481 4.95 25.43 -24.74
C ALA A 481 6.09 26.20 -25.45
N ALA A 482 7.34 25.96 -25.06
CA ALA A 482 8.53 26.52 -25.69
C ALA A 482 9.06 25.67 -26.86
N GLY A 483 8.39 24.56 -27.22
CA GLY A 483 8.75 23.69 -28.33
C GLY A 483 9.83 22.64 -28.01
N PHE A 484 10.09 22.36 -26.72
CA PHE A 484 11.10 21.38 -26.29
C PHE A 484 10.45 20.07 -25.88
N ASP A 485 9.92 19.34 -26.85
CA ASP A 485 9.29 18.03 -26.67
C ASP A 485 10.27 16.86 -26.87
N GLY A 486 9.90 15.67 -26.41
CA GLY A 486 10.60 14.42 -26.65
C GLY A 486 12.00 14.40 -26.05
N ASN A 487 13.05 14.43 -26.89
CA ASN A 487 14.46 14.38 -26.45
C ASN A 487 15.14 15.77 -26.46
N ALA A 488 14.35 16.84 -26.47
CA ALA A 488 14.87 18.22 -26.52
C ALA A 488 15.12 18.83 -25.12
N LEU A 489 14.78 18.13 -24.04
CA LEU A 489 14.99 18.56 -22.67
C LEU A 489 16.04 17.70 -21.97
N ALA A 490 16.90 18.35 -21.17
CA ALA A 490 17.84 17.69 -20.27
C ALA A 490 17.76 18.32 -18.88
N THR A 491 18.42 17.70 -17.91
CA THR A 491 18.61 18.29 -16.56
C THR A 491 20.09 18.43 -16.22
N PHE A 492 20.41 19.42 -15.41
CA PHE A 492 21.76 19.64 -14.89
C PHE A 492 21.70 19.92 -13.39
N HIS A 493 22.45 19.16 -12.57
CA HIS A 493 22.41 19.21 -11.10
C HIS A 493 20.99 19.10 -10.49
N TYR A 494 20.06 18.53 -11.25
CA TYR A 494 18.68 18.32 -10.85
C TYR A 494 18.09 17.13 -11.60
N PHE A 495 17.33 16.28 -10.89
CA PHE A 495 16.52 15.23 -11.49
C PHE A 495 15.34 14.90 -10.59
N GLN A 496 14.14 14.83 -11.17
CA GLN A 496 12.96 14.30 -10.53
C GLN A 496 12.24 13.33 -11.48
N PRO A 497 11.88 12.13 -11.00
CA PRO A 497 11.14 11.15 -11.81
C PRO A 497 9.81 11.68 -12.34
N SER A 498 9.12 12.53 -11.56
CA SER A 498 7.87 13.16 -12.00
C SER A 498 8.07 14.08 -13.21
N LEU A 499 9.20 14.80 -13.32
CA LEU A 499 9.50 15.58 -14.51
C LEU A 499 9.63 14.70 -15.76
N LEU A 500 10.30 13.56 -15.63
CA LEU A 500 10.40 12.56 -16.70
C LEU A 500 9.02 12.00 -17.10
N PHE A 501 8.13 11.78 -16.13
CA PHE A 501 6.76 11.31 -16.40
C PHE A 501 5.96 12.33 -17.20
N TYR A 502 5.93 13.59 -16.77
CA TYR A 502 5.12 14.64 -17.40
C TYR A 502 5.72 15.15 -18.73
N HIS A 503 7.04 15.14 -18.86
CA HIS A 503 7.70 15.50 -20.13
C HIS A 503 7.47 14.46 -21.23
N GLY A 504 7.34 13.19 -20.88
CA GLY A 504 6.98 12.12 -21.81
C GLY A 504 8.12 11.51 -22.60
N GLY A 505 9.22 12.22 -22.81
CA GLY A 505 10.43 11.77 -23.50
C GLY A 505 11.52 11.26 -22.58
N ARG A 506 12.74 11.07 -23.11
CA ARG A 506 13.94 10.83 -22.28
C ARG A 506 14.41 12.16 -21.68
N LEU A 507 14.96 12.07 -20.47
CA LEU A 507 15.45 13.23 -19.73
C LEU A 507 16.90 12.99 -19.29
N PRO A 508 17.90 13.17 -20.20
CA PRO A 508 19.28 12.93 -19.84
C PRO A 508 19.74 13.89 -18.73
N MET A 509 20.53 13.36 -17.81
CA MET A 509 21.13 14.11 -16.72
C MET A 509 22.55 14.48 -17.11
N LEU A 510 22.77 15.75 -17.43
CA LEU A 510 24.09 16.28 -17.77
C LEU A 510 24.89 16.48 -16.48
N THR A 511 26.15 16.07 -16.47
CA THR A 511 27.05 16.17 -15.30
C THR A 511 28.18 17.17 -15.50
N GLU A 512 28.50 17.50 -16.77
CA GLU A 512 29.59 18.36 -17.15
C GLU A 512 29.05 19.64 -17.79
N THR A 513 29.63 20.77 -17.44
CA THR A 513 29.22 22.11 -17.93
C THR A 513 29.42 22.26 -19.44
N GLU A 514 30.46 21.64 -19.99
CA GLU A 514 30.73 21.62 -21.44
C GLU A 514 29.58 20.97 -22.21
N LYS A 515 29.10 19.81 -21.72
CA LYS A 515 27.95 19.11 -22.31
C LYS A 515 26.65 19.93 -22.23
N VAL A 516 26.50 20.76 -21.18
CA VAL A 516 25.37 21.69 -21.08
C VAL A 516 25.46 22.75 -22.19
N GLY A 517 26.67 23.31 -22.40
CA GLY A 517 26.91 24.26 -23.49
C GLY A 517 26.59 23.67 -24.87
N GLU A 518 27.14 22.49 -25.16
CA GLU A 518 26.87 21.75 -26.41
C GLU A 518 25.37 21.47 -26.61
N TRP A 519 24.68 21.07 -25.52
CA TRP A 519 23.24 20.78 -25.54
C TRP A 519 22.41 22.01 -25.88
N LEU A 520 22.76 23.16 -25.27
CA LEU A 520 22.09 24.44 -25.52
C LEU A 520 22.37 24.97 -26.93
N VAL A 521 23.61 24.84 -27.41
CA VAL A 521 24.00 25.22 -28.79
C VAL A 521 23.28 24.38 -29.84
N ALA A 522 22.97 23.12 -29.51
CA ALA A 522 22.15 22.26 -30.36
C ALA A 522 20.66 22.65 -30.41
N GLY A 523 20.28 23.82 -29.89
CA GLY A 523 18.91 24.33 -29.88
C GLY A 523 17.97 23.62 -28.90
N LYS A 524 18.50 23.01 -27.84
CA LYS A 524 17.75 22.25 -26.85
C LYS A 524 17.68 23.02 -25.51
N ALA A 525 16.81 22.55 -24.59
CA ALA A 525 16.61 23.20 -23.31
C ALA A 525 17.17 22.37 -22.14
N VAL A 526 17.47 23.06 -21.04
CA VAL A 526 17.96 22.45 -19.80
C VAL A 526 17.17 22.97 -18.60
N VAL A 527 16.76 22.05 -17.71
CA VAL A 527 16.26 22.39 -16.38
C VAL A 527 17.40 22.29 -15.39
N MET A 528 17.65 23.36 -14.65
CA MET A 528 18.75 23.41 -13.68
C MET A 528 18.43 24.34 -12.51
N PRO A 529 19.11 24.15 -11.34
CA PRO A 529 19.05 25.12 -10.25
C PRO A 529 19.62 26.48 -10.68
N GLN A 530 19.04 27.54 -10.15
CA GLN A 530 19.51 28.90 -10.45
C GLN A 530 20.97 29.10 -10.06
N GLU A 531 21.41 28.50 -8.96
CA GLU A 531 22.81 28.57 -8.48
C GLU A 531 23.79 27.94 -9.49
N ALA A 532 23.33 26.98 -10.28
CA ALA A 532 24.17 26.33 -11.28
C ALA A 532 24.44 27.19 -12.51
N LEU A 533 23.78 28.37 -12.66
CA LEU A 533 24.12 29.34 -13.70
C LEU A 533 25.57 29.80 -13.63
N GLU A 534 26.13 29.94 -12.40
CA GLU A 534 27.50 30.36 -12.18
C GLU A 534 28.53 29.34 -12.69
N LEU A 535 28.11 28.11 -12.91
CA LEU A 535 28.97 27.03 -13.43
C LEU A 535 29.06 27.05 -14.96
N LEU A 536 28.13 27.73 -15.65
CA LEU A 536 28.10 27.76 -17.11
C LEU A 536 29.22 28.65 -17.68
N PRO A 537 29.70 28.37 -18.91
CA PRO A 537 30.61 29.23 -19.62
C PRO A 537 30.08 30.65 -19.72
N LYS A 538 30.89 31.64 -19.33
CA LYS A 538 30.47 33.05 -19.27
C LYS A 538 30.03 33.58 -20.65
N GLU A 539 30.53 33.00 -21.69
CA GLU A 539 30.24 33.34 -23.08
C GLU A 539 28.80 33.09 -23.50
N ILE A 540 28.13 32.07 -22.91
CA ILE A 540 26.76 31.70 -23.26
C ILE A 540 25.70 32.39 -22.40
N ILE A 541 26.09 32.85 -21.19
CA ILE A 541 25.14 33.45 -20.23
C ILE A 541 24.31 34.60 -20.82
N PRO A 542 24.91 35.56 -21.58
CA PRO A 542 24.16 36.67 -22.15
C PRO A 542 23.10 36.28 -23.17
N TYR A 543 23.20 35.07 -23.74
CA TYR A 543 22.31 34.56 -24.78
C TYR A 543 21.26 33.59 -24.23
N LEU A 544 21.21 33.38 -22.91
CA LEU A 544 20.24 32.48 -22.29
C LEU A 544 18.85 33.11 -22.26
N ILE A 545 17.87 32.34 -22.69
CA ILE A 545 16.44 32.63 -22.51
C ILE A 545 15.94 31.84 -21.32
N VAL A 546 15.35 32.53 -20.34
CA VAL A 546 14.66 31.91 -19.21
C VAL A 546 13.19 31.77 -19.57
N HIS A 547 12.74 30.56 -19.91
CA HIS A 547 11.34 30.28 -20.23
C HIS A 547 10.44 30.25 -18.99
N THR A 548 10.95 29.71 -17.90
CA THR A 548 10.25 29.71 -16.61
C THR A 548 11.21 29.63 -15.45
N ARG A 549 10.76 30.16 -14.30
CA ARG A 549 11.44 30.11 -13.00
C ARG A 549 10.44 29.65 -11.95
N VAL A 550 10.70 28.50 -11.33
CA VAL A 550 9.84 27.92 -10.30
C VAL A 550 10.63 27.53 -9.06
N TYR A 551 10.02 27.64 -7.87
CA TYR A 551 10.65 27.20 -6.65
C TYR A 551 10.39 25.72 -6.41
N GLY A 552 11.43 24.90 -6.45
CA GLY A 552 11.36 23.47 -6.24
C GLY A 552 11.35 23.12 -4.77
N MET A 553 10.22 22.63 -4.28
CA MET A 553 10.06 22.31 -2.86
C MET A 553 10.91 21.15 -2.39
N TYR A 554 10.98 20.07 -3.17
CA TYR A 554 11.84 18.92 -2.87
C TYR A 554 13.31 19.31 -2.92
N ALA A 555 13.68 20.12 -3.93
CA ALA A 555 15.03 20.64 -4.10
C ALA A 555 15.35 21.81 -3.16
N ARG A 556 14.33 22.47 -2.57
CA ARG A 556 14.43 23.69 -1.74
C ARG A 556 15.23 24.82 -2.38
N ARG A 557 15.09 24.99 -3.70
CA ARG A 557 15.82 25.97 -4.52
C ARG A 557 15.02 26.39 -5.75
N TRP A 558 15.40 27.50 -6.34
CA TRP A 558 14.85 27.96 -7.59
C TRP A 558 15.37 27.11 -8.74
N LEU A 559 14.47 26.69 -9.61
CA LEU A 559 14.76 25.96 -10.85
C LEU A 559 14.42 26.84 -12.05
N LEU A 560 15.26 26.77 -13.06
CA LEU A 560 15.15 27.51 -14.30
C LEU A 560 15.00 26.50 -15.45
N LEU A 561 14.12 26.81 -16.41
CA LEU A 561 14.08 26.19 -17.72
C LEU A 561 14.76 27.18 -18.70
N LEU A 562 15.84 26.76 -19.30
CA LEU A 562 16.72 27.60 -20.12
C LEU A 562 16.91 27.03 -21.52
N SER A 563 17.03 27.93 -22.51
CA SER A 563 17.56 27.64 -23.86
C SER A 563 18.47 28.79 -24.29
N LEU A 564 19.17 28.62 -25.42
CA LEU A 564 19.84 29.74 -26.09
C LEU A 564 18.90 30.48 -27.05
N GLN A 565 19.14 31.76 -27.24
CA GLN A 565 18.55 32.52 -28.36
C GLN A 565 18.91 31.85 -29.69
N PRO A 566 17.95 31.66 -30.61
CA PRO A 566 18.31 31.24 -31.95
C PRO A 566 19.32 32.23 -32.52
N GLN A 567 20.51 31.77 -32.85
CA GLN A 567 21.42 32.62 -33.59
C GLN A 567 20.82 32.78 -35.00
N GLU A 568 20.51 34.02 -35.41
CA GLU A 568 20.23 34.29 -36.80
C GLU A 568 21.40 33.79 -37.64
N PRO A 569 21.17 33.05 -38.72
CA PRO A 569 22.24 32.65 -39.61
C PRO A 569 22.97 33.93 -40.04
N VAL A 570 24.27 34.02 -39.69
CA VAL A 570 25.11 35.12 -40.21
C VAL A 570 24.97 35.08 -41.72
N SER A 571 24.27 36.05 -42.25
CA SER A 571 24.14 36.25 -43.72
C SER A 571 25.54 36.47 -44.24
N SER A 572 26.12 35.42 -44.84
CA SER A 572 27.38 35.45 -45.57
C SER A 572 27.27 36.21 -46.87
#